data_82cd296f8974c474edf6f55c8aefdc4e
#
_entry.id   82cd296f8974c474edf6f55c8aefdc4e
#
_cell.length_a   1.000
_cell.length_b   1.000
_cell.length_c   1.000
_cell.angle_alpha   90.00
_cell.angle_beta   90.00
_cell.angle_gamma   90.00
#
_symmetry.space_group_name_H-M   'P 1'
#
loop_
_entity.id
_entity.type
_entity.pdbx_description
1 polymer ?
#
loop_
_entity_poly.entity_id
_entity_poly.type
_entity_poly.pdbx_seq_one_letter_code
_entity_poly.pdbx_strand_id
1 'polypeptide(L)'
;MRPDYMHIAHTWTERNIKTEQDLDTALDNYRILFAYHSNAIEDAGVSMHQTREIFENGKVTNYTGELRRLFETQNQKVCYEWLKSKIVKREKVTSELVCQIHERLCYGCYDETRWAKGERPGQFKKGFYGVGLDAGLPPEDVEEEVGFICREIGEVTSFDGTVASAQRLLTTAAYFHLNFENIHPFADGNGRVGRTLLNYFLMTHGLPPTVIFDEDKETYYECLLVFDKTEKMDAFVQFLQEQTEKTWIQTRRTKTKGTIRTICL
;
A
#
# COMPACT_ATOMS: atom_id res chain seq x y z
N MET A 1 -17.37 6.56 -12.43
CA MET A 1 -17.34 5.63 -11.29
C MET A 1 -17.99 4.31 -11.69
N ARG A 2 -17.30 3.20 -11.50
CA ARG A 2 -17.79 1.85 -11.83
C ARG A 2 -18.87 1.42 -10.81
N PRO A 3 -19.98 0.77 -11.26
CA PRO A 3 -21.06 0.35 -10.34
C PRO A 3 -20.58 -0.64 -9.27
N ASP A 4 -19.71 -1.59 -9.64
CA ASP A 4 -19.20 -2.61 -8.71
C ASP A 4 -18.29 -1.99 -7.63
N TYR A 5 -17.50 -0.96 -7.97
CA TYR A 5 -16.73 -0.21 -7.01
C TYR A 5 -17.63 0.44 -5.94
N MET A 6 -18.70 1.10 -6.35
CA MET A 6 -19.65 1.73 -5.40
C MET A 6 -20.30 0.71 -4.47
N HIS A 7 -20.69 -0.45 -5.01
CA HIS A 7 -21.23 -1.54 -4.19
C HIS A 7 -20.20 -2.02 -3.14
N ILE A 8 -18.93 -2.14 -3.52
CA ILE A 8 -17.84 -2.53 -2.60
C ILE A 8 -17.62 -1.44 -1.55
N ALA A 9 -17.61 -0.16 -1.93
CA ALA A 9 -17.44 0.96 -1.01
C ALA A 9 -18.57 1.01 0.05
N HIS A 10 -19.82 0.81 -0.35
CA HIS A 10 -20.95 0.71 0.58
C HIS A 10 -20.83 -0.51 1.50
N THR A 11 -20.53 -1.68 0.94
CA THR A 11 -20.31 -2.91 1.74
C THR A 11 -19.16 -2.75 2.74
N TRP A 12 -18.11 -1.97 2.39
CA TRP A 12 -17.02 -1.65 3.30
C TRP A 12 -17.51 -0.80 4.47
N THR A 13 -18.30 0.24 4.20
CA THR A 13 -18.86 1.12 5.24
C THR A 13 -19.78 0.35 6.20
N GLU A 14 -20.59 -0.59 5.68
CA GLU A 14 -21.48 -1.44 6.48
C GLU A 14 -20.74 -2.32 7.49
N ARG A 15 -19.44 -2.57 7.31
CA ARG A 15 -18.62 -3.32 8.28
C ARG A 15 -18.47 -2.58 9.61
N ASN A 16 -18.70 -1.26 9.65
CA ASN A 16 -18.73 -0.44 10.86
C ASN A 16 -17.49 -0.66 11.76
N ILE A 17 -16.32 -0.58 11.16
CA ILE A 17 -15.02 -0.84 11.81
C ILE A 17 -14.77 0.22 12.89
N LYS A 18 -14.72 -0.19 14.17
CA LYS A 18 -14.50 0.68 15.33
C LYS A 18 -13.31 0.24 16.19
N THR A 19 -12.88 -0.99 16.06
CA THR A 19 -11.79 -1.58 16.84
C THR A 19 -10.75 -2.21 15.91
N GLU A 20 -9.55 -2.44 16.44
CA GLU A 20 -8.51 -3.19 15.74
C GLU A 20 -8.97 -4.62 15.37
N GLN A 21 -9.78 -5.24 16.24
CA GLN A 21 -10.35 -6.56 15.98
C GLN A 21 -11.36 -6.56 14.81
N ASP A 22 -12.18 -5.50 14.69
CA ASP A 22 -13.07 -5.34 13.54
C ASP A 22 -12.25 -5.20 12.26
N LEU A 23 -11.17 -4.41 12.31
CA LEU A 23 -10.25 -4.21 11.19
C LEU A 23 -9.57 -5.53 10.79
N ASP A 24 -9.05 -6.30 11.74
CA ASP A 24 -8.45 -7.62 11.48
C ASP A 24 -9.44 -8.58 10.83
N THR A 25 -10.69 -8.58 11.31
CA THR A 25 -11.76 -9.41 10.73
C THR A 25 -12.10 -8.97 9.31
N ALA A 26 -12.11 -7.65 9.05
CA ALA A 26 -12.39 -7.10 7.73
C ALA A 26 -11.27 -7.39 6.73
N LEU A 27 -10.02 -7.41 7.19
CA LEU A 27 -8.80 -7.51 6.37
C LEU A 27 -8.13 -8.89 6.38
N ASP A 28 -8.74 -9.91 6.97
CA ASP A 28 -8.18 -11.25 7.21
C ASP A 28 -7.29 -11.77 6.06
N ASN A 29 -7.85 -12.03 4.90
CA ASN A 29 -7.07 -12.43 3.72
C ASN A 29 -6.38 -11.26 3.00
N TYR A 30 -6.95 -10.06 3.08
CA TYR A 30 -6.45 -8.89 2.37
C TYR A 30 -4.99 -8.60 2.74
N ARG A 31 -4.63 -8.60 4.03
CA ARG A 31 -3.28 -8.28 4.52
C ARG A 31 -2.21 -9.22 3.95
N ILE A 32 -2.54 -10.49 3.75
CA ILE A 32 -1.64 -11.49 3.15
C ILE A 32 -1.48 -11.23 1.64
N LEU A 33 -2.61 -11.00 0.94
CA LEU A 33 -2.61 -10.66 -0.48
C LEU A 33 -1.82 -9.37 -0.74
N PHE A 34 -2.08 -8.33 0.06
CA PHE A 34 -1.38 -7.05 -0.06
C PHE A 34 0.13 -7.21 0.13
N ALA A 35 0.56 -7.90 1.18
CA ALA A 35 1.98 -8.11 1.46
C ALA A 35 2.67 -8.88 0.34
N TYR A 36 2.04 -9.94 -0.16
CA TYR A 36 2.57 -10.74 -1.27
C TYR A 36 2.72 -9.89 -2.54
N HIS A 37 1.63 -9.32 -3.05
CA HIS A 37 1.65 -8.59 -4.32
C HIS A 37 2.50 -7.31 -4.23
N SER A 38 2.45 -6.58 -3.11
CA SER A 38 3.27 -5.38 -2.93
C SER A 38 4.77 -5.67 -2.94
N ASN A 39 5.21 -6.83 -2.46
CA ASN A 39 6.60 -7.26 -2.59
C ASN A 39 6.89 -7.82 -3.99
N ALA A 40 5.98 -8.61 -4.58
CA ALA A 40 6.17 -9.25 -5.88
C ALA A 40 6.26 -8.25 -7.05
N ILE A 41 5.65 -7.06 -6.92
CA ILE A 41 5.83 -5.95 -7.88
C ILE A 41 7.31 -5.56 -7.97
N GLU A 42 8.00 -5.48 -6.83
CA GLU A 42 9.42 -5.13 -6.79
C GLU A 42 10.30 -6.33 -7.19
N ASP A 43 10.06 -7.47 -6.54
CA ASP A 43 10.77 -8.72 -6.81
C ASP A 43 10.05 -9.93 -6.19
N ALA A 44 9.72 -10.91 -6.99
CA ALA A 44 8.96 -12.11 -6.59
C ALA A 44 9.82 -13.15 -5.85
N GLY A 45 10.46 -12.78 -4.74
CA GLY A 45 11.36 -13.67 -3.98
C GLY A 45 10.69 -14.60 -2.96
N VAL A 46 9.43 -14.32 -2.55
CA VAL A 46 8.68 -15.11 -1.55
C VAL A 46 7.33 -15.50 -2.14
N SER A 47 6.97 -16.78 -2.09
CA SER A 47 5.70 -17.26 -2.63
C SER A 47 4.51 -16.85 -1.75
N MET A 48 3.30 -16.86 -2.33
CA MET A 48 2.05 -16.62 -1.59
C MET A 48 1.89 -17.58 -0.40
N HIS A 49 2.28 -18.85 -0.54
CA HIS A 49 2.23 -19.84 0.54
C HIS A 49 3.16 -19.45 1.69
N GLN A 50 4.42 -19.10 1.38
CA GLN A 50 5.39 -18.65 2.38
C GLN A 50 4.99 -17.33 3.05
N THR A 51 4.42 -16.39 2.29
CA THR A 51 3.84 -15.16 2.86
C THR A 51 2.77 -15.49 3.89
N ARG A 52 1.88 -16.43 3.57
CA ARG A 52 0.84 -16.91 4.50
C ARG A 52 1.44 -17.53 5.75
N GLU A 53 2.45 -18.41 5.61
CA GLU A 53 3.14 -19.00 6.76
C GLU A 53 3.74 -17.96 7.70
N ILE A 54 4.35 -16.89 7.14
CA ILE A 54 4.91 -15.78 7.94
C ILE A 54 3.80 -15.05 8.70
N PHE A 55 2.66 -14.79 8.05
CA PHE A 55 1.54 -14.07 8.67
C PHE A 55 0.84 -14.90 9.74
N GLU A 56 0.57 -16.17 9.49
CA GLU A 56 -0.17 -17.05 10.38
C GLU A 56 0.70 -17.64 11.51
N ASN A 57 1.92 -18.06 11.19
CA ASN A 57 2.78 -18.85 12.08
C ASN A 57 4.06 -18.13 12.53
N GLY A 58 4.38 -16.96 11.94
CA GLY A 58 5.61 -16.21 12.25
C GLY A 58 6.89 -16.91 11.80
N LYS A 59 6.81 -17.91 10.93
CA LYS A 59 7.95 -18.69 10.41
C LYS A 59 7.67 -19.15 8.99
N VAL A 60 8.71 -19.53 8.28
CA VAL A 60 8.64 -20.10 6.94
C VAL A 60 9.47 -21.39 6.91
N THR A 61 8.99 -22.39 6.18
CA THR A 61 9.69 -23.67 5.98
C THR A 61 10.26 -23.75 4.56
N ASN A 62 11.43 -24.39 4.43
CA ASN A 62 12.08 -24.66 3.13
C ASN A 62 12.33 -23.41 2.26
N TYR A 63 12.64 -22.27 2.87
CA TYR A 63 13.04 -21.06 2.13
C TYR A 63 14.52 -21.14 1.77
N THR A 64 14.85 -20.93 0.49
CA THR A 64 16.22 -20.97 -0.05
C THR A 64 16.63 -19.64 -0.73
N GLY A 65 15.76 -18.64 -0.69
CA GLY A 65 16.02 -17.32 -1.28
C GLY A 65 16.84 -16.40 -0.37
N GLU A 66 16.95 -15.15 -0.76
CA GLU A 66 17.65 -14.12 0.00
C GLU A 66 16.93 -13.78 1.31
N LEU A 67 17.66 -13.71 2.43
CA LEU A 67 17.11 -13.34 3.74
C LEU A 67 16.38 -12.00 3.72
N ARG A 68 16.85 -11.04 2.93
CA ARG A 68 16.22 -9.75 2.74
C ARG A 68 14.73 -9.88 2.38
N ARG A 69 14.37 -10.83 1.50
CA ARG A 69 12.97 -11.05 1.07
C ARG A 69 12.07 -11.52 2.21
N LEU A 70 12.61 -12.30 3.13
CA LEU A 70 11.90 -12.67 4.34
C LEU A 70 11.68 -11.47 5.25
N PHE A 71 12.71 -10.61 5.44
CA PHE A 71 12.56 -9.37 6.20
C PHE A 71 11.51 -8.47 5.58
N GLU A 72 11.52 -8.24 4.28
CA GLU A 72 10.52 -7.44 3.56
C GLU A 72 9.09 -7.95 3.83
N THR A 73 8.88 -9.27 3.78
CA THR A 73 7.56 -9.87 4.05
C THR A 73 7.16 -9.78 5.52
N GLN A 74 8.07 -10.06 6.45
CA GLN A 74 7.83 -9.90 7.88
C GLN A 74 7.56 -8.45 8.25
N ASN A 75 8.26 -7.51 7.63
CA ASN A 75 8.10 -6.08 7.86
C ASN A 75 6.72 -5.58 7.41
N GLN A 76 6.13 -6.12 6.34
CA GLN A 76 4.75 -5.84 5.95
C GLN A 76 3.77 -6.21 7.08
N LYS A 77 3.95 -7.38 7.69
CA LYS A 77 3.14 -7.80 8.84
C LYS A 77 3.31 -6.87 10.03
N VAL A 78 4.56 -6.59 10.43
CA VAL A 78 4.87 -5.72 11.58
C VAL A 78 4.34 -4.30 11.36
N CYS A 79 4.48 -3.76 10.15
CA CYS A 79 3.97 -2.44 9.80
C CYS A 79 2.43 -2.40 9.88
N TYR A 80 1.73 -3.41 9.36
CA TYR A 80 0.28 -3.51 9.47
C TYR A 80 -0.18 -3.58 10.94
N GLU A 81 0.42 -4.42 11.76
CA GLU A 81 0.08 -4.54 13.19
C GLU A 81 0.22 -3.18 13.92
N TRP A 82 1.25 -2.43 13.58
CA TRP A 82 1.45 -1.09 14.16
C TRP A 82 0.46 -0.05 13.61
N LEU A 83 0.06 -0.15 12.33
CA LEU A 83 -0.86 0.80 11.70
C LEU A 83 -2.31 0.64 12.17
N LYS A 84 -2.74 -0.51 12.67
CA LYS A 84 -4.13 -0.81 13.02
C LYS A 84 -4.78 0.26 13.88
N SER A 85 -4.13 0.62 14.99
CA SER A 85 -4.66 1.63 15.90
C SER A 85 -4.81 3.00 15.24
N LYS A 86 -3.87 3.37 14.38
CA LYS A 86 -3.87 4.64 13.65
C LYS A 86 -4.97 4.68 12.59
N ILE A 87 -5.20 3.57 11.88
CA ILE A 87 -6.29 3.42 10.92
C ILE A 87 -7.65 3.57 11.61
N VAL A 88 -7.85 2.86 12.73
CA VAL A 88 -9.10 2.91 13.48
C VAL A 88 -9.37 4.32 14.03
N LYS A 89 -8.34 5.00 14.52
CA LYS A 89 -8.42 6.39 15.00
C LYS A 89 -8.50 7.43 13.87
N ARG A 90 -8.32 7.00 12.62
CA ARG A 90 -8.28 7.89 11.44
C ARG A 90 -7.24 8.99 11.57
N GLU A 91 -6.04 8.64 12.07
CA GLU A 91 -4.96 9.61 12.19
C GLU A 91 -4.54 10.13 10.81
N LYS A 92 -4.29 11.44 10.70
CA LYS A 92 -3.90 12.08 9.44
C LYS A 92 -2.53 11.58 8.97
N VAL A 93 -2.33 11.59 7.64
CA VAL A 93 -1.01 11.35 7.06
C VAL A 93 -0.13 12.57 7.32
N THR A 94 1.07 12.33 7.84
CA THR A 94 2.09 13.35 8.11
C THR A 94 3.45 12.88 7.60
N SER A 95 4.39 13.79 7.37
CA SER A 95 5.77 13.42 6.99
C SER A 95 6.41 12.48 8.01
N GLU A 96 6.10 12.66 9.30
CA GLU A 96 6.57 11.77 10.37
C GLU A 96 5.98 10.36 10.21
N LEU A 97 4.67 10.23 9.93
CA LEU A 97 4.03 8.94 9.68
C LEU A 97 4.65 8.25 8.44
N VAL A 98 4.93 9.00 7.38
CA VAL A 98 5.61 8.51 6.17
C VAL A 98 6.98 7.91 6.54
N CYS A 99 7.81 8.62 7.30
CA CYS A 99 9.11 8.13 7.77
C CYS A 99 8.97 6.90 8.69
N GLN A 100 8.00 6.88 9.60
CA GLN A 100 7.76 5.76 10.50
C GLN A 100 7.27 4.49 9.77
N ILE A 101 6.48 4.62 8.71
CA ILE A 101 6.08 3.51 7.84
C ILE A 101 7.32 2.97 7.12
N HIS A 102 8.12 3.86 6.52
CA HIS A 102 9.33 3.47 5.82
C HIS A 102 10.32 2.74 6.75
N GLU A 103 10.56 3.26 7.96
CA GLU A 103 11.43 2.62 8.95
C GLU A 103 11.05 1.16 9.18
N ARG A 104 9.75 0.90 9.37
CA ARG A 104 9.23 -0.46 9.63
C ARG A 104 9.32 -1.35 8.41
N LEU A 105 8.95 -0.85 7.24
CA LEU A 105 8.98 -1.64 6.00
C LEU A 105 10.39 -1.98 5.54
N CYS A 106 11.38 -1.12 5.84
CA CYS A 106 12.76 -1.28 5.42
C CYS A 106 13.72 -1.71 6.55
N TYR A 107 13.20 -2.07 7.72
CA TYR A 107 14.02 -2.56 8.83
C TYR A 107 14.82 -3.81 8.41
N GLY A 108 16.15 -3.75 8.56
CA GLY A 108 17.05 -4.84 8.17
C GLY A 108 17.19 -5.07 6.66
N CYS A 109 16.66 -4.17 5.80
CA CYS A 109 16.69 -4.33 4.35
C CYS A 109 17.80 -3.51 3.66
N TYR A 110 18.41 -2.55 4.35
CA TYR A 110 19.50 -1.75 3.78
C TYR A 110 20.83 -2.50 3.89
N ASP A 111 21.57 -2.51 2.77
CA ASP A 111 22.90 -3.10 2.65
C ASP A 111 23.99 -2.15 3.21
N GLU A 112 25.22 -2.70 3.33
CA GLU A 112 26.39 -1.96 3.83
C GLU A 112 26.71 -0.74 2.96
N THR A 113 26.43 -0.78 1.67
CA THR A 113 26.69 0.34 0.73
C THR A 113 25.79 1.52 1.05
N ARG A 114 24.49 1.29 1.29
CA ARG A 114 23.55 2.34 1.72
C ARG A 114 23.93 2.90 3.09
N TRP A 115 24.29 2.02 4.03
CA TRP A 115 24.76 2.43 5.37
C TRP A 115 26.01 3.30 5.29
N ALA A 116 26.98 2.96 4.45
CA ALA A 116 28.21 3.75 4.24
C ALA A 116 27.93 5.13 3.62
N LYS A 117 26.90 5.24 2.78
CA LYS A 117 26.42 6.53 2.23
C LYS A 117 25.62 7.37 3.24
N GLY A 118 25.41 6.86 4.45
CA GLY A 118 24.65 7.55 5.48
C GLY A 118 23.14 7.39 5.36
N GLU A 119 22.64 6.54 4.43
CA GLU A 119 21.21 6.25 4.29
C GLU A 119 20.69 5.41 5.46
N ARG A 120 19.48 5.70 5.92
CA ARG A 120 18.87 5.01 7.06
C ARG A 120 17.39 4.77 6.82
N PRO A 121 16.83 3.59 7.19
CA PRO A 121 15.40 3.41 7.25
C PRO A 121 14.73 4.50 8.11
N GLY A 122 13.63 5.06 7.62
CA GLY A 122 12.90 6.13 8.30
C GLY A 122 13.45 7.55 8.08
N GLN A 123 14.51 7.71 7.30
CA GLN A 123 15.06 9.02 6.93
C GLN A 123 14.96 9.23 5.42
N PHE A 124 14.66 10.46 5.03
CA PHE A 124 14.68 10.84 3.62
C PHE A 124 16.08 10.64 3.03
N LYS A 125 16.12 10.38 1.73
CA LYS A 125 17.35 10.10 0.98
C LYS A 125 18.35 11.27 1.09
N LYS A 126 19.63 10.92 1.10
CA LYS A 126 20.75 11.89 1.08
C LYS A 126 21.43 11.93 -0.29
N GLY A 127 21.18 10.93 -1.12
CA GLY A 127 21.72 10.82 -2.46
C GLY A 127 20.63 10.81 -3.53
N PHE A 128 21.06 10.91 -4.80
CA PHE A 128 20.17 10.75 -5.93
C PHE A 128 19.90 9.26 -6.18
N TYR A 129 18.62 8.88 -6.18
CA TYR A 129 18.15 7.53 -6.49
C TYR A 129 17.08 7.63 -7.57
N GLY A 130 17.30 6.93 -8.69
CA GLY A 130 16.42 7.00 -9.86
C GLY A 130 15.23 6.07 -9.78
N VAL A 131 14.17 6.45 -10.48
CA VAL A 131 13.02 5.63 -10.81
C VAL A 131 13.04 5.43 -12.33
N GLY A 132 13.39 4.25 -12.80
CA GLY A 132 13.51 3.99 -14.25
C GLY A 132 14.58 4.88 -14.89
N LEU A 133 14.17 5.77 -15.81
CA LEU A 133 15.07 6.71 -16.52
C LEU A 133 15.18 8.07 -15.81
N ASP A 134 14.31 8.37 -14.84
CA ASP A 134 14.25 9.66 -14.17
C ASP A 134 14.81 9.56 -12.74
N ALA A 135 15.56 10.57 -12.33
CA ALA A 135 15.93 10.74 -10.93
C ALA A 135 14.73 11.41 -10.22
N GLY A 136 14.27 10.83 -9.11
CA GLY A 136 13.30 11.53 -8.24
C GLY A 136 13.82 12.90 -7.81
N LEU A 137 13.06 13.64 -7.01
CA LEU A 137 13.45 14.98 -6.55
C LEU A 137 14.86 15.01 -5.93
N PRO A 138 15.57 16.16 -6.03
CA PRO A 138 16.79 16.38 -5.28
C PRO A 138 16.59 16.15 -3.77
N PRO A 139 17.58 15.57 -3.05
CA PRO A 139 17.41 15.27 -1.63
C PRO A 139 17.02 16.48 -0.76
N GLU A 140 17.49 17.66 -1.09
CA GLU A 140 17.22 18.93 -0.39
C GLU A 140 15.75 19.37 -0.47
N ASP A 141 15.01 18.96 -1.52
CA ASP A 141 13.62 19.36 -1.75
C ASP A 141 12.62 18.33 -1.19
N VAL A 142 13.07 17.12 -0.86
CA VAL A 142 12.19 15.99 -0.49
C VAL A 142 11.33 16.28 0.72
N GLU A 143 11.91 16.82 1.80
CA GLU A 143 11.17 17.05 3.05
C GLU A 143 10.03 18.06 2.88
N GLU A 144 10.29 19.14 2.13
CA GLU A 144 9.30 20.17 1.83
C GLU A 144 8.17 19.62 0.99
N GLU A 145 8.47 18.89 -0.08
CA GLU A 145 7.48 18.34 -1.02
C GLU A 145 6.66 17.22 -0.39
N VAL A 146 7.26 16.31 0.38
CA VAL A 146 6.49 15.31 1.15
C VAL A 146 5.57 16.01 2.16
N GLY A 147 6.06 17.06 2.83
CA GLY A 147 5.24 17.88 3.73
C GLY A 147 4.09 18.56 3.00
N PHE A 148 4.33 19.05 1.79
CA PHE A 148 3.32 19.69 0.96
C PHE A 148 2.20 18.72 0.58
N ILE A 149 2.51 17.57 -0.04
CA ILE A 149 1.48 16.59 -0.43
C ILE A 149 0.70 16.03 0.76
N CYS A 150 1.33 15.88 1.93
CA CYS A 150 0.63 15.46 3.16
C CYS A 150 -0.39 16.52 3.63
N ARG A 151 -0.07 17.81 3.53
CA ARG A 151 -1.00 18.90 3.86
C ARG A 151 -2.18 18.96 2.91
N GLU A 152 -1.93 18.85 1.59
CA GLU A 152 -2.96 18.88 0.55
C GLU A 152 -4.05 17.82 0.76
N ILE A 153 -3.69 16.62 1.20
CA ILE A 153 -4.67 15.56 1.46
C ILE A 153 -5.30 15.63 2.85
N GLY A 154 -4.76 16.45 3.76
CA GLY A 154 -5.15 16.47 5.17
C GLY A 154 -6.52 17.08 5.45
N GLU A 155 -7.10 17.83 4.52
CA GLU A 155 -8.39 18.55 4.68
C GLU A 155 -9.55 17.88 3.93
N VAL A 156 -9.31 16.70 3.32
CA VAL A 156 -10.34 16.00 2.56
C VAL A 156 -11.32 15.28 3.49
N THR A 157 -12.62 15.49 3.25
CA THR A 157 -13.68 14.85 4.03
C THR A 157 -13.85 13.37 3.66
N SER A 158 -14.20 12.55 4.66
CA SER A 158 -14.44 11.10 4.48
C SER A 158 -15.60 10.81 3.53
N PHE A 159 -15.67 9.55 3.10
CA PHE A 159 -16.75 9.02 2.27
C PHE A 159 -18.12 9.19 2.94
N ASP A 160 -19.06 9.79 2.22
CA ASP A 160 -20.41 10.10 2.67
C ASP A 160 -21.51 9.22 2.00
N GLY A 161 -21.09 8.21 1.25
CA GLY A 161 -21.98 7.32 0.51
C GLY A 161 -22.26 7.76 -0.93
N THR A 162 -21.86 8.94 -1.35
CA THR A 162 -22.14 9.45 -2.71
C THR A 162 -21.03 9.10 -3.71
N VAL A 163 -21.42 9.00 -5.00
CA VAL A 163 -20.47 8.85 -6.11
C VAL A 163 -19.49 10.03 -6.15
N ALA A 164 -19.95 11.25 -5.84
CA ALA A 164 -19.11 12.44 -5.85
C ALA A 164 -18.01 12.37 -4.78
N SER A 165 -18.33 11.92 -3.56
CA SER A 165 -17.33 11.78 -2.50
C SER A 165 -16.36 10.64 -2.80
N ALA A 166 -16.83 9.51 -3.35
CA ALA A 166 -15.96 8.41 -3.77
C ALA A 166 -14.98 8.86 -4.86
N GLN A 167 -15.47 9.58 -5.88
CA GLN A 167 -14.62 10.10 -6.96
C GLN A 167 -13.57 11.06 -6.42
N ARG A 168 -13.95 12.01 -5.57
CA ARG A 168 -13.02 12.95 -4.95
C ARG A 168 -11.93 12.21 -4.17
N LEU A 169 -12.30 11.27 -3.31
CA LEU A 169 -11.36 10.51 -2.50
C LEU A 169 -10.40 9.66 -3.34
N LEU A 170 -10.90 9.01 -4.40
CA LEU A 170 -10.03 8.25 -5.31
C LEU A 170 -9.07 9.16 -6.08
N THR A 171 -9.53 10.33 -6.52
CA THR A 171 -8.67 11.31 -7.20
C THR A 171 -7.61 11.85 -6.23
N THR A 172 -7.98 12.13 -4.96
CA THR A 172 -7.00 12.54 -3.93
C THR A 172 -6.01 11.42 -3.61
N ALA A 173 -6.47 10.17 -3.51
CA ALA A 173 -5.60 9.02 -3.30
C ALA A 173 -4.61 8.82 -4.46
N ALA A 174 -5.09 8.99 -5.70
CA ALA A 174 -4.27 8.96 -6.90
C ALA A 174 -3.23 10.10 -6.89
N TYR A 175 -3.67 11.33 -6.63
CA TYR A 175 -2.78 12.49 -6.52
C TYR A 175 -1.64 12.24 -5.53
N PHE A 176 -1.99 11.79 -4.33
CA PHE A 176 -1.00 11.54 -3.29
C PHE A 176 0.00 10.44 -3.68
N HIS A 177 -0.52 9.32 -4.18
CA HIS A 177 0.33 8.18 -4.55
C HIS A 177 1.27 8.51 -5.71
N LEU A 178 0.76 9.11 -6.79
CA LEU A 178 1.52 9.46 -7.98
C LEU A 178 2.63 10.48 -7.66
N ASN A 179 2.31 11.53 -6.90
CA ASN A 179 3.32 12.49 -6.45
C ASN A 179 4.34 11.86 -5.51
N PHE A 180 3.94 10.97 -4.60
CA PHE A 180 4.86 10.26 -3.73
C PHE A 180 5.87 9.40 -4.50
N GLU A 181 5.41 8.66 -5.52
CA GLU A 181 6.29 7.86 -6.38
C GLU A 181 7.23 8.77 -7.21
N ASN A 182 6.75 9.94 -7.66
CA ASN A 182 7.56 10.90 -8.41
C ASN A 182 8.62 11.60 -7.53
N ILE A 183 8.27 12.00 -6.31
CA ILE A 183 9.22 12.55 -5.31
C ILE A 183 10.32 11.53 -5.02
N HIS A 184 9.97 10.26 -4.92
CA HIS A 184 10.88 9.16 -4.57
C HIS A 184 11.71 9.45 -3.33
N PRO A 185 11.07 9.61 -2.15
CA PRO A 185 11.67 10.25 -0.99
C PRO A 185 12.78 9.44 -0.29
N PHE A 186 12.91 8.14 -0.56
CA PHE A 186 13.82 7.26 0.14
C PHE A 186 14.85 6.62 -0.79
N ALA A 187 15.95 6.14 -0.24
CA ALA A 187 16.99 5.44 -0.99
C ALA A 187 16.56 4.04 -1.50
N ASP A 188 15.48 3.47 -0.94
CA ASP A 188 14.88 2.19 -1.32
C ASP A 188 13.50 2.07 -0.66
N GLY A 189 12.63 1.20 -1.18
CA GLY A 189 11.33 0.87 -0.57
C GLY A 189 10.21 1.85 -0.84
N ASN A 190 10.38 2.83 -1.76
CA ASN A 190 9.37 3.84 -2.07
C ASN A 190 8.05 3.20 -2.52
N GLY A 191 8.05 2.26 -3.47
CA GLY A 191 6.84 1.61 -3.93
C GLY A 191 6.06 0.90 -2.82
N ARG A 192 6.73 0.18 -1.91
CA ARG A 192 6.08 -0.46 -0.75
C ARG A 192 5.45 0.56 0.20
N VAL A 193 6.15 1.66 0.45
CA VAL A 193 5.66 2.77 1.29
C VAL A 193 4.49 3.47 0.60
N GLY A 194 4.61 3.83 -0.67
CA GLY A 194 3.56 4.49 -1.46
C GLY A 194 2.27 3.68 -1.49
N ARG A 195 2.35 2.36 -1.76
CA ARG A 195 1.18 1.46 -1.74
C ARG A 195 0.60 1.29 -0.34
N THR A 196 1.41 1.31 0.71
CA THR A 196 0.92 1.28 2.10
C THR A 196 0.21 2.58 2.47
N LEU A 197 0.76 3.73 2.11
CA LEU A 197 0.17 5.04 2.33
C LEU A 197 -1.13 5.24 1.56
N LEU A 198 -1.20 4.78 0.30
CA LEU A 198 -2.42 4.76 -0.50
C LEU A 198 -3.55 4.05 0.24
N ASN A 199 -3.29 2.86 0.76
CA ASN A 199 -4.29 2.08 1.47
C ASN A 199 -4.61 2.64 2.87
N TYR A 200 -3.63 3.21 3.54
CA TYR A 200 -3.85 3.95 4.78
C TYR A 200 -4.82 5.11 4.56
N PHE A 201 -4.58 5.93 3.53
CA PHE A 201 -5.47 7.04 3.17
C PHE A 201 -6.89 6.55 2.86
N LEU A 202 -7.05 5.53 2.01
CA LEU A 202 -8.36 4.98 1.66
C LEU A 202 -9.13 4.53 2.91
N MET A 203 -8.52 3.73 3.78
CA MET A 203 -9.16 3.21 4.99
C MET A 203 -9.53 4.30 6.00
N THR A 204 -8.64 5.26 6.23
CA THR A 204 -8.90 6.37 7.17
C THR A 204 -10.03 7.29 6.69
N HIS A 205 -10.29 7.33 5.38
CA HIS A 205 -11.39 8.09 4.78
C HIS A 205 -12.65 7.26 4.49
N GLY A 206 -12.70 6.00 4.95
CA GLY A 206 -13.88 5.15 4.85
C GLY A 206 -14.08 4.43 3.53
N LEU A 207 -13.04 4.37 2.69
CA LEU A 207 -13.03 3.57 1.46
C LEU A 207 -12.33 2.23 1.67
N PRO A 208 -12.69 1.20 0.87
CA PRO A 208 -12.03 -0.10 0.91
C PRO A 208 -10.57 0.02 0.45
N PRO A 209 -9.63 -0.68 1.11
CA PRO A 209 -8.27 -0.77 0.60
C PRO A 209 -8.20 -1.63 -0.65
N THR A 210 -7.16 -1.44 -1.44
CA THR A 210 -6.93 -2.15 -2.70
C THR A 210 -5.59 -2.86 -2.72
N VAL A 211 -5.52 -4.01 -3.38
CA VAL A 211 -4.28 -4.67 -3.75
C VAL A 211 -3.97 -4.29 -5.20
N ILE A 212 -2.79 -3.77 -5.46
CA ILE A 212 -2.23 -3.71 -6.82
C ILE A 212 -1.60 -5.09 -7.07
N PHE A 213 -2.17 -5.85 -8.00
CA PHE A 213 -1.73 -7.20 -8.30
C PHE A 213 -0.46 -7.18 -9.15
N ASP A 214 0.51 -8.04 -8.84
CA ASP A 214 1.79 -8.12 -9.55
C ASP A 214 1.65 -8.53 -11.02
N GLU A 215 0.62 -9.28 -11.38
CA GLU A 215 0.31 -9.57 -12.77
C GLU A 215 -0.15 -8.34 -13.58
N ASP A 216 -0.60 -7.27 -12.92
CA ASP A 216 -1.01 -6.00 -13.53
C ASP A 216 0.05 -4.90 -13.37
N LYS A 217 1.28 -5.26 -12.96
CA LYS A 217 2.35 -4.29 -12.68
C LYS A 217 2.75 -3.43 -13.89
N GLU A 218 2.65 -3.98 -15.09
CA GLU A 218 2.97 -3.21 -16.31
C GLU A 218 2.00 -2.06 -16.49
N THR A 219 0.68 -2.32 -16.36
CA THR A 219 -0.35 -1.27 -16.40
C THR A 219 -0.19 -0.26 -15.27
N TYR A 220 0.21 -0.72 -14.08
CA TYR A 220 0.53 0.18 -12.96
C TYR A 220 1.66 1.14 -13.31
N TYR A 221 2.78 0.64 -13.84
CA TYR A 221 3.90 1.47 -14.27
C TYR A 221 3.56 2.40 -15.45
N GLU A 222 2.72 1.95 -16.39
CA GLU A 222 2.21 2.81 -17.46
C GLU A 222 1.41 3.99 -16.91
N CYS A 223 0.60 3.79 -15.87
CA CYS A 223 -0.11 4.89 -15.21
C CYS A 223 0.83 5.91 -14.57
N LEU A 224 1.92 5.46 -13.91
CA LEU A 224 2.95 6.35 -13.37
C LEU A 224 3.61 7.17 -14.49
N LEU A 225 4.04 6.51 -15.55
CA LEU A 225 4.65 7.18 -16.74
C LEU A 225 3.71 8.18 -17.43
N VAL A 226 2.41 7.91 -17.48
CA VAL A 226 1.42 8.84 -18.03
C VAL A 226 1.33 10.08 -17.17
N PHE A 227 1.31 9.90 -15.85
CA PHE A 227 1.30 11.03 -14.91
C PHE A 227 2.57 11.88 -15.03
N ASP A 228 3.74 11.27 -15.02
CA ASP A 228 5.03 11.97 -15.15
C ASP A 228 5.09 12.87 -16.41
N LYS A 229 4.49 12.42 -17.52
CA LYS A 229 4.49 13.15 -18.79
C LYS A 229 3.36 14.16 -18.94
N THR A 230 2.23 13.96 -18.28
CA THR A 230 0.98 14.69 -18.61
C THR A 230 0.27 15.28 -17.41
N GLU A 231 0.66 14.93 -16.20
CA GLU A 231 0.00 15.25 -14.92
C GLU A 231 -1.47 14.75 -14.83
N LYS A 232 -1.88 13.85 -15.76
CA LYS A 232 -3.23 13.30 -15.79
C LYS A 232 -3.34 12.06 -14.91
N MET A 233 -4.33 12.05 -14.03
CA MET A 233 -4.57 10.99 -13.06
C MET A 233 -5.68 10.01 -13.45
N ASP A 234 -6.45 10.30 -14.51
CA ASP A 234 -7.66 9.53 -14.85
C ASP A 234 -7.39 8.04 -15.06
N ALA A 235 -6.29 7.70 -15.73
CA ALA A 235 -5.90 6.32 -15.98
C ALA A 235 -5.62 5.58 -14.65
N PHE A 236 -4.91 6.20 -13.72
CA PHE A 236 -4.62 5.61 -12.42
C PHE A 236 -5.88 5.50 -11.54
N VAL A 237 -6.77 6.50 -11.56
CA VAL A 237 -8.06 6.45 -10.85
C VAL A 237 -8.92 5.28 -11.37
N GLN A 238 -8.96 5.08 -12.68
CA GLN A 238 -9.66 3.93 -13.27
C GLN A 238 -8.99 2.62 -12.86
N PHE A 239 -7.68 2.53 -12.95
CA PHE A 239 -6.90 1.38 -12.53
C PHE A 239 -7.16 1.01 -11.05
N LEU A 240 -7.18 1.99 -10.14
CA LEU A 240 -7.50 1.77 -8.73
C LEU A 240 -8.90 1.16 -8.53
N GLN A 241 -9.91 1.61 -9.29
CA GLN A 241 -11.24 1.02 -9.23
C GLN A 241 -11.21 -0.45 -9.65
N GLU A 242 -10.53 -0.78 -10.75
CA GLU A 242 -10.39 -2.15 -11.25
C GLU A 242 -9.65 -3.05 -10.28
N GLN A 243 -8.56 -2.58 -9.70
CA GLN A 243 -7.79 -3.31 -8.69
C GLN A 243 -8.61 -3.52 -7.40
N THR A 244 -9.41 -2.53 -7.00
CA THR A 244 -10.30 -2.67 -5.84
C THR A 244 -11.38 -3.73 -6.10
N GLU A 245 -12.01 -3.71 -7.26
CA GLU A 245 -12.98 -4.74 -7.66
C GLU A 245 -12.36 -6.14 -7.65
N LYS A 246 -11.19 -6.30 -8.26
CA LYS A 246 -10.42 -7.56 -8.27
C LYS A 246 -10.10 -8.03 -6.86
N THR A 247 -9.65 -7.15 -5.98
CA THR A 247 -9.32 -7.44 -4.57
C THR A 247 -10.50 -8.05 -3.84
N TRP A 248 -11.66 -7.42 -3.91
CA TRP A 248 -12.81 -7.83 -3.10
C TRP A 248 -13.62 -8.99 -3.70
N ILE A 249 -13.57 -9.21 -5.00
CA ILE A 249 -14.14 -10.40 -5.66
C ILE A 249 -13.31 -11.64 -5.31
N GLN A 250 -11.98 -11.58 -5.38
CA GLN A 250 -11.10 -12.71 -5.03
C GLN A 250 -11.22 -13.09 -3.55
N THR A 251 -11.28 -12.09 -2.67
CA THR A 251 -11.43 -12.31 -1.23
C THR A 251 -12.73 -13.07 -0.90
N ARG A 252 -13.83 -12.80 -1.62
CA ARG A 252 -15.10 -13.55 -1.47
C ARG A 252 -14.96 -15.02 -1.88
N ARG A 253 -14.32 -15.31 -3.01
CA ARG A 253 -14.15 -16.69 -3.52
C ARG A 253 -13.35 -17.58 -2.58
N THR A 254 -12.37 -17.02 -1.89
CA THR A 254 -11.53 -17.77 -0.94
C THR A 254 -12.34 -18.18 0.31
N LYS A 255 -13.19 -17.29 0.83
CA LYS A 255 -14.09 -17.61 1.98
C LYS A 255 -15.08 -18.71 1.63
N THR A 256 -15.69 -18.66 0.44
CA THR A 256 -16.67 -19.67 0.00
C THR A 256 -16.04 -21.06 -0.15
N LYS A 257 -14.81 -21.16 -0.65
CA LYS A 257 -14.09 -22.45 -0.75
C LYS A 257 -13.71 -23.03 0.62
N GLY A 258 -13.44 -22.19 1.62
CA GLY A 258 -13.17 -22.63 3.01
C GLY A 258 -14.41 -23.21 3.69
N THR A 259 -15.58 -22.62 3.46
CA THR A 259 -16.87 -23.10 4.03
C THR A 259 -17.32 -24.42 3.41
N ILE A 260 -17.05 -24.66 2.11
CA ILE A 260 -17.43 -25.93 1.44
C ILE A 260 -16.57 -27.11 1.94
N ARG A 261 -15.34 -26.89 2.44
CA ARG A 261 -14.51 -27.97 3.02
C ARG A 261 -14.99 -28.46 4.39
N THR A 262 -15.81 -27.68 5.09
CA THR A 262 -16.34 -28.06 6.42
C THR A 262 -17.65 -28.85 6.35
N ILE A 263 -18.29 -28.99 5.15
CA ILE A 263 -19.56 -29.69 4.97
C ILE A 263 -19.36 -31.11 4.37
N CYS A 264 -18.14 -31.52 4.03
CA CYS A 264 -17.82 -32.83 3.46
C CYS A 264 -16.89 -33.64 4.40
N LEU A 265 -17.28 -33.79 5.66
CA LEU A 265 -16.81 -34.86 6.57
C LEU A 265 -17.92 -35.27 7.51
#